data_ffed8e9808cb468a01d0e3caeb8d108a
#
_entry.id   ffed8e9808cb468a01d0e3caeb8d108a
#
_cell.length_a   1.000
_cell.length_b   1.000
_cell.length_c   1.000
_cell.angle_alpha   90.00
_cell.angle_beta   90.00
_cell.angle_gamma   90.00
#
_symmetry.space_group_name_H-M   'P 1'
#
loop_
_entity.id
_entity.type
_entity.pdbx_description
1 polymer ?
#
loop_
_entity_poly.entity_id
_entity_poly.type
_entity_poly.pdbx_seq_one_letter_code
_entity_poly.pdbx_strand_id
1 'polypeptide(L)'
;ALDQAEADPAVRALVLTGAGRGFCAGLDLSELDFTPGPGLLERADPGPVIQDAFNPTTRRLQSLRMPVICAVNGVAAGAGASVAMACDIAVAAPTASFVQAFSKIGLIPDAGGSWLLVERLGLPRAMALAMTGDKLSADKAKEWGLIWDVAEDCVAAALALADKLAVMPTKALV
;
A
#
# COMPACT_ATOMS: atom_id res chain seq x y z
N ALA A 1 2.62 -13.27 -10.12
CA ALA A 1 3.89 -12.64 -9.77
C ALA A 1 4.37 -13.09 -8.39
N LEU A 2 3.56 -12.91 -7.31
CA LEU A 2 3.97 -13.32 -5.95
C LEU A 2 4.26 -14.82 -5.86
N ASP A 3 3.42 -15.69 -6.47
CA ASP A 3 3.67 -17.15 -6.51
C ASP A 3 5.02 -17.49 -7.12
N GLN A 4 5.39 -16.80 -8.21
CA GLN A 4 6.67 -16.99 -8.87
C GLN A 4 7.84 -16.56 -7.98
N ALA A 5 7.72 -15.41 -7.31
CA ALA A 5 8.76 -14.90 -6.42
C ALA A 5 8.97 -15.82 -5.20
N GLU A 6 7.90 -16.38 -4.65
CA GLU A 6 7.99 -17.32 -3.53
C GLU A 6 8.54 -18.69 -3.93
N ALA A 7 8.18 -19.17 -5.13
CA ALA A 7 8.62 -20.48 -5.62
C ALA A 7 10.10 -20.48 -6.04
N ASP A 8 10.68 -19.33 -6.38
CA ASP A 8 12.07 -19.24 -6.83
C ASP A 8 13.01 -18.87 -5.66
N PRO A 9 13.84 -19.79 -5.17
CA PRO A 9 14.77 -19.52 -4.08
C PRO A 9 15.88 -18.52 -4.44
N ALA A 10 16.09 -18.21 -5.73
CA ALA A 10 17.03 -17.21 -6.17
C ALA A 10 16.50 -15.77 -5.98
N VAL A 11 15.19 -15.59 -5.86
CA VAL A 11 14.60 -14.28 -5.54
C VAL A 11 14.84 -13.96 -4.07
N ARG A 12 15.59 -12.88 -3.83
CA ARG A 12 16.08 -12.48 -2.50
C ARG A 12 15.48 -11.19 -1.98
N ALA A 13 14.88 -10.40 -2.85
CA ALA A 13 14.14 -9.18 -2.53
C ALA A 13 13.06 -8.96 -3.59
N LEU A 14 12.00 -8.25 -3.24
CA LEU A 14 10.90 -7.90 -4.14
C LEU A 14 10.75 -6.38 -4.18
N VAL A 15 10.61 -5.83 -5.38
CA VAL A 15 10.20 -4.42 -5.55
C VAL A 15 8.79 -4.39 -6.13
N LEU A 16 7.88 -3.72 -5.42
CA LEU A 16 6.50 -3.48 -5.84
C LEU A 16 6.35 -2.03 -6.30
N THR A 17 5.83 -1.82 -7.52
CA THR A 17 5.54 -0.47 -8.04
C THR A 17 4.30 -0.47 -8.91
N GLY A 18 3.74 0.72 -9.17
CA GLY A 18 2.61 0.90 -10.07
C GLY A 18 3.03 1.09 -11.52
N ALA A 19 2.18 0.66 -12.46
CA ALA A 19 2.35 0.95 -13.88
C ALA A 19 1.83 2.36 -14.21
N GLY A 20 2.57 3.10 -15.04
CA GLY A 20 2.17 4.43 -15.49
C GLY A 20 2.28 5.50 -14.40
N ARG A 21 1.29 6.42 -14.34
CA ARG A 21 1.35 7.64 -13.51
C ARG A 21 0.98 7.47 -12.04
N GLY A 22 0.35 6.38 -11.66
CA GLY A 22 -0.13 6.13 -10.29
C GLY A 22 0.46 4.86 -9.72
N PHE A 23 0.48 4.76 -8.40
CA PHE A 23 0.87 3.52 -7.74
C PHE A 23 -0.31 2.54 -7.70
N CYS A 24 -1.35 2.85 -6.93
CA CYS A 24 -2.55 2.04 -6.82
C CYS A 24 -3.70 2.88 -6.25
N ALA A 25 -4.82 2.92 -6.96
CA ALA A 25 -6.00 3.68 -6.52
C ALA A 25 -6.92 2.90 -5.55
N GLY A 26 -6.60 1.64 -5.28
CA GLY A 26 -7.44 0.75 -4.48
C GLY A 26 -8.47 0.01 -5.33
N LEU A 27 -9.66 -0.21 -4.76
CA LEU A 27 -10.77 -0.84 -5.45
C LEU A 27 -11.25 0.01 -6.62
N ASP A 28 -11.53 -0.62 -7.75
CA ASP A 28 -12.21 0.03 -8.87
C ASP A 28 -13.70 0.19 -8.52
N LEU A 29 -14.06 1.42 -8.16
CA LEU A 29 -15.44 1.74 -7.76
C LEU A 29 -16.45 1.59 -8.92
N SER A 30 -15.99 1.50 -10.17
CA SER A 30 -16.88 1.24 -11.32
C SER A 30 -17.42 -0.19 -11.36
N GLU A 31 -16.82 -1.10 -10.60
CA GLU A 31 -17.30 -2.47 -10.43
C GLU A 31 -18.45 -2.59 -9.42
N LEU A 32 -18.74 -1.49 -8.68
CA LEU A 32 -19.82 -1.45 -7.69
C LEU A 32 -21.02 -0.65 -8.24
N ASP A 33 -22.23 -1.09 -7.92
CA ASP A 33 -23.46 -0.40 -8.32
C ASP A 33 -23.97 0.51 -7.19
N PHE A 34 -23.74 1.79 -7.32
CA PHE A 34 -24.22 2.84 -6.41
C PHE A 34 -25.60 3.41 -6.79
N THR A 35 -26.34 2.78 -7.72
CA THR A 35 -27.69 3.24 -8.12
C THR A 35 -28.62 3.27 -6.90
N PRO A 36 -29.24 4.43 -6.56
CA PRO A 36 -30.16 4.52 -5.44
C PRO A 36 -31.35 3.57 -5.60
N GLY A 37 -31.76 2.92 -4.50
CA GLY A 37 -32.91 2.03 -4.50
C GLY A 37 -32.72 0.82 -3.58
N PRO A 38 -33.71 -0.11 -3.58
CA PRO A 38 -33.64 -1.34 -2.79
C PRO A 38 -32.39 -2.17 -3.15
N GLY A 39 -31.72 -2.73 -2.13
CA GLY A 39 -30.53 -3.56 -2.30
C GLY A 39 -29.25 -2.76 -2.61
N LEU A 40 -29.22 -1.42 -2.39
CA LEU A 40 -28.02 -0.61 -2.59
C LEU A 40 -26.83 -1.14 -1.79
N LEU A 41 -27.04 -1.52 -0.52
CA LEU A 41 -25.95 -1.96 0.34
C LEU A 41 -25.29 -3.25 -0.15
N GLU A 42 -26.09 -4.17 -0.70
CA GLU A 42 -25.57 -5.42 -1.26
C GLU A 42 -24.84 -5.20 -2.58
N ARG A 43 -25.36 -4.29 -3.45
CA ARG A 43 -24.75 -4.00 -4.76
C ARG A 43 -23.49 -3.15 -4.64
N ALA A 44 -23.43 -2.29 -3.63
CA ALA A 44 -22.29 -1.41 -3.38
C ALA A 44 -21.32 -1.99 -2.32
N ASP A 45 -21.46 -3.27 -1.94
CA ASP A 45 -20.62 -3.91 -0.93
C ASP A 45 -19.22 -4.22 -1.48
N PRO A 46 -18.15 -3.55 -1.00
CA PRO A 46 -16.77 -3.85 -1.38
C PRO A 46 -16.22 -5.09 -0.67
N GLY A 47 -16.93 -5.63 0.33
CA GLY A 47 -16.48 -6.70 1.22
C GLY A 47 -15.91 -7.92 0.50
N PRO A 48 -16.58 -8.50 -0.51
CA PRO A 48 -16.05 -9.65 -1.24
C PRO A 48 -14.68 -9.38 -1.87
N VAL A 49 -14.51 -8.26 -2.57
CA VAL A 49 -13.23 -7.93 -3.22
C VAL A 49 -12.11 -7.67 -2.19
N ILE A 50 -12.45 -7.02 -1.07
CA ILE A 50 -11.51 -6.81 0.02
C ILE A 50 -11.08 -8.15 0.61
N GLN A 51 -12.01 -9.05 0.86
CA GLN A 51 -11.77 -10.34 1.48
C GLN A 51 -10.97 -11.28 0.56
N ASP A 52 -11.29 -11.30 -0.73
CA ASP A 52 -10.76 -12.30 -1.67
C ASP A 52 -9.49 -11.83 -2.38
N ALA A 53 -9.25 -10.51 -2.47
CA ALA A 53 -8.10 -9.95 -3.16
C ALA A 53 -7.17 -9.13 -2.26
N PHE A 54 -7.66 -8.05 -1.63
CA PHE A 54 -6.78 -7.12 -0.90
C PHE A 54 -6.24 -7.70 0.40
N ASN A 55 -7.09 -8.31 1.24
CA ASN A 55 -6.65 -8.89 2.51
C ASN A 55 -5.63 -10.03 2.33
N PRO A 56 -5.82 -10.99 1.40
CA PRO A 56 -4.81 -12.00 1.12
C PRO A 56 -3.51 -11.39 0.59
N THR A 57 -3.59 -10.37 -0.28
CA THR A 57 -2.42 -9.70 -0.84
C THR A 57 -1.58 -9.03 0.24
N THR A 58 -2.19 -8.22 1.12
CA THR A 58 -1.46 -7.52 2.19
C THR A 58 -0.89 -8.48 3.22
N ARG A 59 -1.63 -9.52 3.63
CA ARG A 59 -1.12 -10.56 4.52
C ARG A 59 0.06 -11.29 3.91
N ARG A 60 -0.01 -11.59 2.61
CA ARG A 60 1.05 -12.28 1.90
C ARG A 60 2.31 -11.42 1.80
N LEU A 61 2.18 -10.13 1.47
CA LEU A 61 3.31 -9.19 1.45
C LEU A 61 4.05 -9.18 2.79
N GLN A 62 3.32 -9.17 3.90
CA GLN A 62 3.88 -9.17 5.26
C GLN A 62 4.47 -10.53 5.70
N SER A 63 4.17 -11.62 5.00
CA SER A 63 4.64 -12.97 5.34
C SER A 63 5.67 -13.53 4.35
N LEU A 64 6.10 -12.74 3.37
CA LEU A 64 7.12 -13.15 2.41
C LEU A 64 8.45 -13.45 3.12
N ARG A 65 9.15 -14.48 2.64
CA ARG A 65 10.48 -14.88 3.13
C ARG A 65 11.62 -13.94 2.73
N MET A 66 11.33 -12.86 2.06
CA MET A 66 12.27 -11.89 1.54
C MET A 66 11.77 -10.47 1.74
N PRO A 67 12.66 -9.47 1.86
CA PRO A 67 12.25 -8.08 1.97
C PRO A 67 11.41 -7.61 0.78
N VAL A 68 10.37 -6.85 1.07
CA VAL A 68 9.50 -6.21 0.07
C VAL A 68 9.69 -4.69 0.13
N ILE A 69 10.21 -4.13 -0.94
CA ILE A 69 10.40 -2.69 -1.09
C ILE A 69 9.28 -2.12 -1.97
N CYS A 70 8.60 -1.09 -1.50
CA CYS A 70 7.58 -0.39 -2.27
C CYS A 70 8.17 0.86 -2.91
N ALA A 71 8.10 0.93 -4.25
CA ALA A 71 8.40 2.14 -5.01
C ALA A 71 7.09 2.84 -5.36
N VAL A 72 6.71 3.84 -4.58
CA VAL A 72 5.44 4.56 -4.74
C VAL A 72 5.62 5.65 -5.79
N ASN A 73 5.39 5.31 -7.04
CA ASN A 73 5.62 6.16 -8.20
C ASN A 73 4.56 7.26 -8.44
N GLY A 74 3.48 7.27 -7.64
CA GLY A 74 2.40 8.23 -7.78
C GLY A 74 1.38 8.09 -6.66
N VAL A 75 0.09 8.35 -6.96
CA VAL A 75 -0.97 8.28 -5.97
C VAL A 75 -1.17 6.85 -5.46
N ALA A 76 -1.17 6.69 -4.13
CA ALA A 76 -1.58 5.51 -3.40
C ALA A 76 -2.85 5.86 -2.60
N ALA A 77 -4.01 5.30 -2.97
CA ALA A 77 -5.28 5.66 -2.37
C ALA A 77 -6.07 4.44 -1.86
N GLY A 78 -6.80 4.60 -0.77
CA GLY A 78 -7.62 3.54 -0.18
C GLY A 78 -6.81 2.28 0.09
N ALA A 79 -7.29 1.13 -0.37
CA ALA A 79 -6.59 -0.16 -0.27
C ALA A 79 -5.19 -0.13 -0.91
N GLY A 80 -4.97 0.72 -1.94
CA GLY A 80 -3.64 0.93 -2.53
C GLY A 80 -2.64 1.54 -1.57
N ALA A 81 -3.07 2.46 -0.70
CA ALA A 81 -2.22 2.98 0.39
C ALA A 81 -1.95 1.89 1.43
N SER A 82 -2.92 1.04 1.73
CA SER A 82 -2.73 -0.11 2.64
C SER A 82 -1.72 -1.11 2.07
N VAL A 83 -1.75 -1.40 0.77
CA VAL A 83 -0.76 -2.25 0.08
C VAL A 83 0.66 -1.65 0.19
N ALA A 84 0.80 -0.33 -0.02
CA ALA A 84 2.10 0.33 0.13
C ALA A 84 2.63 0.23 1.57
N MET A 85 1.76 0.39 2.57
CA MET A 85 2.10 0.26 3.99
C MET A 85 2.39 -1.18 4.41
N ALA A 86 1.86 -2.18 3.72
CA ALA A 86 2.11 -3.59 4.01
C ALA A 86 3.50 -4.07 3.57
N CYS A 87 4.20 -3.29 2.75
CA CYS A 87 5.60 -3.54 2.39
C CYS A 87 6.55 -3.14 3.55
N ASP A 88 7.75 -3.75 3.60
CA ASP A 88 8.71 -3.50 4.69
C ASP A 88 9.29 -2.09 4.62
N ILE A 89 9.68 -1.65 3.43
CA ILE A 89 10.30 -0.33 3.20
C ILE A 89 9.59 0.33 2.02
N ALA A 90 9.24 1.59 2.15
CA ALA A 90 8.67 2.37 1.04
C ALA A 90 9.56 3.56 0.68
N VAL A 91 9.80 3.74 -0.63
CA VAL A 91 10.42 4.92 -1.22
C VAL A 91 9.42 5.52 -2.19
N ALA A 92 9.23 6.83 -2.16
CA ALA A 92 8.22 7.49 -2.99
C ALA A 92 8.83 8.50 -3.96
N ALA A 93 8.17 8.71 -5.11
CA ALA A 93 8.45 9.85 -5.96
C ALA A 93 8.00 11.15 -5.27
N PRO A 94 8.62 12.32 -5.56
CA PRO A 94 8.20 13.61 -4.97
C PRO A 94 6.74 13.95 -5.27
N THR A 95 6.22 13.49 -6.40
CA THR A 95 4.83 13.69 -6.84
C THR A 95 3.84 12.70 -6.22
N ALA A 96 4.34 11.68 -5.52
CA ALA A 96 3.50 10.67 -4.88
C ALA A 96 2.69 11.24 -3.71
N SER A 97 1.63 10.55 -3.38
CA SER A 97 0.80 10.92 -2.23
C SER A 97 0.01 9.74 -1.73
N PHE A 98 -0.37 9.81 -0.46
CA PHE A 98 -1.16 8.81 0.24
C PHE A 98 -2.50 9.41 0.63
N VAL A 99 -3.59 8.69 0.35
CA VAL A 99 -4.96 9.17 0.62
C VAL A 99 -5.78 8.08 1.28
N GLN A 100 -6.30 8.35 2.48
CA GLN A 100 -7.26 7.48 3.16
C GLN A 100 -8.69 7.88 2.75
N ALA A 101 -9.09 7.54 1.52
CA ALA A 101 -10.32 8.05 0.93
C ALA A 101 -11.63 7.44 1.50
N PHE A 102 -11.53 6.52 2.42
CA PHE A 102 -12.63 5.69 2.92
C PHE A 102 -13.78 6.50 3.54
N SER A 103 -13.49 7.48 4.38
CA SER A 103 -14.51 8.33 5.01
C SER A 103 -15.40 9.07 4.02
N LYS A 104 -14.88 9.38 2.82
CA LYS A 104 -15.61 10.07 1.75
C LYS A 104 -16.70 9.21 1.11
N ILE A 105 -16.64 7.91 1.29
CA ILE A 105 -17.60 6.93 0.79
C ILE A 105 -18.26 6.12 1.91
N GLY A 106 -18.15 6.60 3.16
CA GLY A 106 -18.79 5.96 4.32
C GLY A 106 -18.15 4.66 4.81
N LEU A 107 -16.88 4.41 4.44
CA LEU A 107 -16.12 3.23 4.84
C LEU A 107 -15.01 3.58 5.85
N ILE A 108 -14.39 2.55 6.41
CA ILE A 108 -13.18 2.64 7.24
C ILE A 108 -11.99 2.06 6.48
N PRO A 109 -10.74 2.42 6.85
CA PRO A 109 -9.56 1.83 6.23
C PRO A 109 -9.56 0.30 6.29
N ASP A 110 -9.45 -0.33 5.12
CA ASP A 110 -9.46 -1.77 4.87
C ASP A 110 -8.06 -2.33 4.57
N ALA A 111 -7.99 -3.59 4.14
CA ALA A 111 -6.76 -4.26 3.73
C ALA A 111 -5.62 -4.13 4.77
N GLY A 112 -5.95 -4.16 6.05
CA GLY A 112 -5.02 -3.95 7.15
C GLY A 112 -4.69 -2.47 7.43
N GLY A 113 -5.22 -1.53 6.66
CA GLY A 113 -4.92 -0.09 6.76
C GLY A 113 -5.24 0.50 8.12
N SER A 114 -6.31 0.07 8.78
CA SER A 114 -6.68 0.54 10.13
C SER A 114 -5.59 0.23 11.18
N TRP A 115 -4.89 -0.89 11.06
CA TRP A 115 -3.79 -1.26 11.93
C TRP A 115 -2.46 -0.63 11.47
N LEU A 116 -2.11 -0.80 10.19
CA LEU A 116 -0.84 -0.34 9.62
C LEU A 116 -0.65 1.18 9.76
N LEU A 117 -1.73 1.95 9.54
CA LEU A 117 -1.68 3.40 9.64
C LEU A 117 -1.36 3.86 11.07
N VAL A 118 -1.97 3.22 12.06
CA VAL A 118 -1.73 3.52 13.48
C VAL A 118 -0.33 3.10 13.91
N GLU A 119 0.11 1.92 13.49
CA GLU A 119 1.45 1.40 13.80
C GLU A 119 2.55 2.33 13.28
N ARG A 120 2.41 2.83 12.05
CA ARG A 120 3.45 3.66 11.42
C ARG A 120 3.41 5.13 11.83
N LEU A 121 2.23 5.71 12.06
CA LEU A 121 2.06 7.14 12.30
C LEU A 121 1.69 7.52 13.74
N GLY A 122 1.30 6.52 14.54
CA GLY A 122 0.63 6.74 15.81
C GLY A 122 -0.82 7.19 15.65
N LEU A 123 -1.62 7.01 16.71
CA LEU A 123 -3.06 7.21 16.67
C LEU A 123 -3.50 8.61 16.23
N PRO A 124 -2.90 9.74 16.71
CA PRO A 124 -3.40 11.07 16.35
C PRO A 124 -3.32 11.36 14.83
N ARG A 125 -2.19 11.04 14.18
CA ARG A 125 -2.02 11.26 12.74
C ARG A 125 -2.87 10.29 11.92
N ALA A 126 -2.95 9.03 12.35
CA ALA A 126 -3.79 8.02 11.72
C ALA A 126 -5.26 8.44 11.72
N MET A 127 -5.78 8.88 12.87
CA MET A 127 -7.16 9.36 13.01
C MET A 127 -7.43 10.60 12.15
N ALA A 128 -6.52 11.57 12.13
CA ALA A 128 -6.66 12.75 11.30
C ALA A 128 -6.81 12.36 9.82
N LEU A 129 -5.89 11.54 9.28
CA LEU A 129 -5.94 11.11 7.89
C LEU A 129 -7.18 10.25 7.57
N ALA A 130 -7.54 9.32 8.45
CA ALA A 130 -8.68 8.43 8.24
C ALA A 130 -10.02 9.19 8.27
N MET A 131 -10.16 10.19 9.14
CA MET A 131 -11.39 10.96 9.27
C MET A 131 -11.54 12.01 8.17
N THR A 132 -10.45 12.74 7.84
CA THR A 132 -10.52 13.82 6.84
C THR A 132 -10.44 13.29 5.41
N GLY A 133 -9.74 12.17 5.20
CA GLY A 133 -9.41 11.69 3.86
C GLY A 133 -8.52 12.68 3.10
N ASP A 134 -7.71 13.46 3.82
CA ASP A 134 -6.80 14.43 3.23
C ASP A 134 -5.61 13.75 2.57
N LYS A 135 -5.05 14.45 1.59
CA LYS A 135 -3.88 14.01 0.86
C LYS A 135 -2.61 14.25 1.68
N LEU A 136 -1.88 13.19 1.99
CA LEU A 136 -0.55 13.25 2.57
C LEU A 136 0.50 13.22 1.45
N SER A 137 1.31 14.28 1.31
CA SER A 137 2.39 14.35 0.32
C SER A 137 3.54 13.39 0.68
N ALA A 138 4.38 13.06 -0.31
CA ALA A 138 5.55 12.20 -0.11
C ALA A 138 6.50 12.76 0.95
N ASP A 139 6.83 14.07 0.89
CA ASP A 139 7.71 14.71 1.86
C ASP A 139 7.14 14.64 3.28
N LYS A 140 5.84 14.90 3.42
CA LYS A 140 5.19 14.83 4.73
C LYS A 140 5.08 13.38 5.23
N ALA A 141 4.89 12.43 4.33
CA ALA A 141 4.90 11.01 4.64
C ALA A 141 6.28 10.55 5.17
N LYS A 142 7.37 11.04 4.57
CA LYS A 142 8.73 10.83 5.07
C LYS A 142 8.95 11.50 6.43
N GLU A 143 8.60 12.77 6.58
CA GLU A 143 8.71 13.51 7.85
C GLU A 143 7.96 12.80 8.99
N TRP A 144 6.79 12.22 8.69
CA TRP A 144 5.98 11.53 9.69
C TRP A 144 6.40 10.07 9.94
N GLY A 145 7.30 9.53 9.14
CA GLY A 145 7.79 8.16 9.27
C GLY A 145 6.90 7.10 8.60
N LEU A 146 5.98 7.50 7.73
CA LEU A 146 5.18 6.56 6.95
C LEU A 146 6.02 5.83 5.90
N ILE A 147 6.98 6.53 5.30
CA ILE A 147 7.89 6.01 4.30
C ILE A 147 9.34 6.29 4.68
N TRP A 148 10.25 5.51 4.10
CA TRP A 148 11.68 5.62 4.36
C TRP A 148 12.31 6.85 3.69
N ASP A 149 12.05 7.05 2.39
CA ASP A 149 12.69 8.12 1.64
C ASP A 149 11.83 8.63 0.46
N VAL A 150 12.24 9.79 -0.08
CA VAL A 150 11.71 10.38 -1.31
C VAL A 150 12.86 10.49 -2.32
N ALA A 151 12.65 10.02 -3.55
CA ALA A 151 13.64 10.05 -4.62
C ALA A 151 12.97 10.38 -5.96
N GLU A 152 13.64 11.17 -6.81
CA GLU A 152 13.16 11.55 -8.14
C GLU A 152 12.82 10.31 -8.99
N ASP A 153 13.70 9.30 -8.98
CA ASP A 153 13.43 7.97 -9.51
C ASP A 153 13.30 6.99 -8.33
N CYS A 154 12.08 6.87 -7.81
CA CYS A 154 11.79 5.99 -6.70
C CYS A 154 11.97 4.50 -7.05
N VAL A 155 11.82 4.15 -8.35
CA VAL A 155 12.01 2.76 -8.80
C VAL A 155 13.50 2.41 -8.79
N ALA A 156 14.35 3.27 -9.34
CA ALA A 156 15.80 3.06 -9.29
C ALA A 156 16.31 3.02 -7.84
N ALA A 157 15.82 3.90 -6.98
CA ALA A 157 16.17 3.90 -5.56
C ALA A 157 15.73 2.62 -4.84
N ALA A 158 14.53 2.13 -5.12
CA ALA A 158 14.03 0.88 -4.54
C ALA A 158 14.81 -0.35 -5.05
N LEU A 159 15.19 -0.37 -6.34
CA LEU A 159 16.02 -1.44 -6.89
C LEU A 159 17.42 -1.44 -6.26
N ALA A 160 18.06 -0.29 -6.12
CA ALA A 160 19.35 -0.18 -5.44
C ALA A 160 19.29 -0.68 -3.98
N LEU A 161 18.17 -0.39 -3.29
CA LEU A 161 17.95 -0.92 -1.94
C LEU A 161 17.72 -2.44 -1.96
N ALA A 162 16.95 -2.95 -2.91
CA ALA A 162 16.73 -4.38 -3.10
C ALA A 162 18.05 -5.13 -3.36
N ASP A 163 18.92 -4.62 -4.23
CA ASP A 163 20.24 -5.21 -4.51
C ASP A 163 21.11 -5.26 -3.24
N LYS A 164 21.08 -4.19 -2.44
CA LYS A 164 21.79 -4.14 -1.17
C LYS A 164 21.27 -5.19 -0.17
N LEU A 165 19.96 -5.41 -0.11
CA LEU A 165 19.35 -6.38 0.79
C LEU A 165 19.48 -7.82 0.28
N ALA A 166 19.50 -8.04 -1.03
CA ALA A 166 19.58 -9.36 -1.64
C ALA A 166 20.87 -10.14 -1.31
N VAL A 167 21.96 -9.44 -1.02
CA VAL A 167 23.23 -10.06 -0.61
C VAL A 167 23.33 -10.36 0.89
N MET A 168 22.37 -9.86 1.67
CA MET A 168 22.33 -10.09 3.12
C MET A 168 21.65 -11.43 3.45
N PRO A 169 21.82 -11.99 4.67
CA PRO A 169 21.11 -13.19 5.11
C PRO A 169 19.61 -12.89 5.29
N THR A 170 18.82 -13.10 4.23
CA THR A 170 17.38 -12.74 4.18
C THR A 170 16.57 -13.30 5.34
N LYS A 171 16.88 -14.50 5.85
CA LYS A 171 16.22 -15.08 7.04
C LYS A 171 16.37 -14.26 8.33
N ALA A 172 17.30 -13.31 8.35
CA ALA A 172 17.52 -12.42 9.50
C ALA A 172 16.89 -11.02 9.27
N LEU A 173 16.31 -10.78 8.08
CA LEU A 173 15.73 -9.50 7.70
C LEU A 173 14.19 -9.51 7.82
N VAL A 174 13.57 -10.69 7.81
CA VAL A 174 12.11 -10.89 7.80
C VAL A 174 11.71 -11.96 8.81
#